data_1eda5d7e95c8faacd18cff526884e4b6
#
_entry.id   1eda5d7e95c8faacd18cff526884e4b6
#
_cell.length_a   1.000
_cell.length_b   1.000
_cell.length_c   1.000
_cell.angle_alpha   90.00
_cell.angle_beta   90.00
_cell.angle_gamma   90.00
#
_symmetry.space_group_name_H-M   'P 1'
#
loop_
_entity.id
_entity.type
_entity.pdbx_description
1 polymer ?
#
loop_
_entity_poly.entity_id
_entity_poly.type
_entity_poly.pdbx_seq_one_letter_code
_entity_poly.pdbx_strand_id
1 'polypeptide(L)'
;MKEMLEPYDPEYLRDDAGENPYRLSAGEKRRMRALSRVEKLLKREMIPHTWDDGYRVERCFASYRDVRYLWVTDYGTFCYGTEDRCLHESPDVDTVFGVLLRWWSR
;
A
#
# COMPACT_ATOMS: atom_id res chain seq x y z
N MET A 1 8.58 -15.85 -25.38
CA MET A 1 8.09 -15.86 -24.87
C MET A 1 7.72 -15.80 -24.95
N LYS A 2 7.69 -15.62 -25.12
CA LYS A 2 6.96 -15.60 -24.75
C LYS A 2 6.91 -15.35 -24.25
N GLU A 3 7.01 -15.05 -23.41
CA GLU A 3 6.69 -14.73 -22.72
C GLU A 3 6.96 -14.35 -22.27
N MET A 4 7.03 -14.28 -22.05
CA MET A 4 6.90 -13.90 -21.38
C MET A 4 6.99 -13.54 -21.09
N LEU A 5 7.03 -13.43 -20.98
CA LEU A 5 6.66 -13.15 -20.48
C LEU A 5 6.65 -12.93 -20.29
N GLU A 6 6.67 -12.58 -20.51
CA GLU A 6 6.20 -12.64 -19.88
C GLU A 6 6.41 -12.74 -19.65
N PRO A 7 6.98 -12.18 -20.19
CA PRO A 7 7.16 -12.94 -19.52
C PRO A 7 6.53 -13.55 -18.95
N TYR A 8 6.21 -13.53 -19.46
CA TYR A 8 5.19 -13.80 -18.57
C TYR A 8 4.25 -14.84 -19.06
N ASP A 9 4.43 -15.96 -18.52
CA ASP A 9 3.70 -17.15 -18.89
C ASP A 9 2.45 -17.24 -18.04
N PRO A 10 1.26 -17.36 -18.61
CA PRO A 10 0.04 -17.51 -17.81
C PRO A 10 0.05 -18.74 -16.91
N GLU A 11 0.71 -19.79 -17.30
CA GLU A 11 0.80 -20.98 -16.46
C GLU A 11 1.53 -20.75 -15.17
N TYR A 12 2.38 -19.79 -15.20
CA TYR A 12 3.07 -19.35 -14.04
C TYR A 12 2.14 -18.91 -12.94
N LEU A 13 0.94 -18.51 -13.31
CA LEU A 13 -0.02 -17.95 -12.38
C LEU A 13 -1.03 -18.97 -11.89
N ARG A 14 -0.91 -20.21 -12.29
CA ARG A 14 -1.88 -21.21 -11.90
C ARG A 14 -1.65 -21.66 -10.47
N ASP A 15 -2.74 -21.96 -9.79
CA ASP A 15 -2.68 -22.31 -8.40
C ASP A 15 -2.06 -23.67 -8.15
N ASP A 16 -2.14 -24.56 -9.12
CA ASP A 16 -1.53 -25.86 -8.96
C ASP A 16 -0.02 -25.77 -8.91
N ALA A 17 0.52 -24.62 -9.22
CA ALA A 17 1.94 -24.37 -9.09
C ALA A 17 2.28 -23.83 -7.71
N GLY A 18 1.51 -24.21 -6.71
CA GLY A 18 1.71 -23.71 -5.37
C GLY A 18 3.04 -24.03 -4.74
N GLU A 19 3.76 -24.99 -5.29
CA GLU A 19 5.10 -25.29 -4.79
C GLU A 19 6.14 -24.31 -5.25
N ASN A 20 5.81 -23.44 -6.17
CA ASN A 20 6.76 -22.43 -6.62
C ASN A 20 6.95 -21.41 -5.50
N PRO A 21 8.16 -21.34 -4.90
CA PRO A 21 8.36 -20.44 -3.76
C PRO A 21 8.28 -18.96 -4.12
N TYR A 22 8.33 -18.65 -5.41
CA TYR A 22 8.27 -17.25 -5.85
C TYR A 22 6.87 -16.81 -6.23
N ARG A 23 5.92 -17.72 -6.12
CA ARG A 23 4.56 -17.39 -6.51
C ARG A 23 3.83 -16.72 -5.35
N LEU A 24 3.24 -15.58 -5.62
CA LEU A 24 2.48 -14.86 -4.63
C LEU A 24 1.08 -15.45 -4.50
N SER A 25 0.56 -15.47 -3.30
CA SER A 25 -0.82 -15.86 -3.05
C SER A 25 -1.76 -14.79 -3.61
N ALA A 26 -3.04 -15.14 -3.73
CA ALA A 26 -4.05 -14.20 -4.21
C ALA A 26 -4.15 -12.99 -3.27
N GLY A 27 -4.04 -13.22 -1.97
CA GLY A 27 -4.06 -12.14 -1.01
C GLY A 27 -2.88 -11.22 -1.14
N GLU A 28 -1.70 -11.79 -1.36
CA GLU A 28 -0.50 -10.98 -1.54
C GLU A 28 -0.58 -10.13 -2.80
N LYS A 29 -1.09 -10.69 -3.89
CA LYS A 29 -1.26 -9.94 -5.13
C LYS A 29 -2.23 -8.78 -4.95
N ARG A 30 -3.33 -9.05 -4.25
CA ARG A 30 -4.33 -8.01 -3.97
C ARG A 30 -3.71 -6.90 -3.15
N ARG A 31 -2.95 -7.27 -2.14
CA ARG A 31 -2.29 -6.30 -1.27
C ARG A 31 -1.30 -5.47 -2.05
N MET A 32 -0.52 -6.09 -2.93
CA MET A 32 0.47 -5.36 -3.70
C MET A 32 -0.18 -4.38 -4.68
N ARG A 33 -1.29 -4.77 -5.29
CA ARG A 33 -2.02 -3.85 -6.17
C ARG A 33 -2.56 -2.65 -5.40
N ALA A 34 -3.07 -2.92 -4.20
CA ALA A 34 -3.58 -1.85 -3.36
C ALA A 34 -2.46 -0.91 -2.90
N LEU A 35 -1.32 -1.47 -2.52
CA LEU A 35 -0.17 -0.66 -2.13
C LEU A 35 0.29 0.21 -3.29
N SER A 36 0.25 -0.32 -4.50
CA SER A 36 0.63 0.46 -5.67
C SER A 36 -0.29 1.67 -5.87
N ARG A 37 -1.58 1.52 -5.58
CA ARG A 37 -2.50 2.65 -5.66
C ARG A 37 -2.14 3.74 -4.65
N VAL A 38 -1.82 3.33 -3.42
CA VAL A 38 -1.42 4.27 -2.39
C VAL A 38 -0.17 5.02 -2.80
N GLU A 39 0.81 4.29 -3.31
CA GLU A 39 2.07 4.91 -3.72
C GLU A 39 1.85 5.94 -4.82
N LYS A 40 1.01 5.61 -5.80
CA LYS A 40 0.72 6.54 -6.88
C LYS A 40 0.09 7.82 -6.37
N LEU A 41 -0.80 7.70 -5.39
CA LEU A 41 -1.44 8.88 -4.82
C LEU A 41 -0.46 9.74 -4.05
N LEU A 42 0.43 9.11 -3.27
CA LEU A 42 1.44 9.83 -2.53
C LEU A 42 2.37 10.58 -3.47
N LYS A 43 2.77 9.93 -4.57
CA LYS A 43 3.65 10.57 -5.55
C LYS A 43 2.94 11.69 -6.29
N ARG A 44 1.67 11.49 -6.63
CA ARG A 44 0.89 12.53 -7.31
C ARG A 44 0.80 13.80 -6.48
N GLU A 45 0.63 13.64 -5.17
CA GLU A 45 0.52 14.79 -4.27
C GLU A 45 1.87 15.26 -3.76
N MET A 46 2.95 14.63 -4.24
CA MET A 46 4.32 14.99 -3.88
C MET A 46 4.55 14.93 -2.37
N ILE A 47 3.98 13.90 -1.74
CA ILE A 47 4.13 13.68 -0.31
C ILE A 47 5.31 12.75 -0.08
N PRO A 48 6.36 13.21 0.61
CA PRO A 48 7.49 12.33 0.94
C PRO A 48 7.03 11.20 1.85
N HIS A 49 7.51 10.02 1.58
CA HIS A 49 7.13 8.85 2.36
C HIS A 49 8.25 7.83 2.36
N THR A 50 8.25 6.96 3.37
CA THR A 50 9.18 5.84 3.46
C THR A 50 8.36 4.58 3.70
N TRP A 51 8.99 3.44 3.57
CA TRP A 51 8.34 2.16 3.81
C TRP A 51 8.78 1.61 5.16
N ASP A 52 7.78 1.27 5.98
CA ASP A 52 8.01 0.69 7.30
C ASP A 52 6.76 -0.10 7.68
N ASP A 53 6.60 -1.28 7.06
CA ASP A 53 5.39 -2.10 7.15
C ASP A 53 4.13 -1.36 6.73
N GLY A 54 4.31 -0.36 5.92
CA GLY A 54 3.29 0.54 5.42
C GLY A 54 3.98 1.78 4.95
N TYR A 55 3.23 2.68 4.34
CA TYR A 55 3.80 3.96 3.91
C TYR A 55 3.78 4.92 5.08
N ARG A 56 4.97 5.32 5.49
CA ARG A 56 5.16 6.21 6.62
C ARG A 56 5.32 7.64 6.12
N VAL A 57 4.50 8.53 6.62
CA VAL A 57 4.52 9.95 6.26
C VAL A 57 4.79 10.75 7.51
N GLU A 58 5.76 11.62 7.45
CA GLU A 58 6.20 12.38 8.61
C GLU A 58 6.07 13.86 8.35
N ARG A 59 5.51 14.58 9.32
CA ARG A 59 5.48 16.05 9.30
C ARG A 59 6.35 16.54 10.45
N CYS A 60 7.22 17.46 10.13
CA CYS A 60 8.11 18.04 11.11
C CYS A 60 7.64 19.44 11.47
N PHE A 61 7.46 19.65 12.75
CA PHE A 61 7.11 20.96 13.29
C PHE A 61 8.30 21.48 14.10
N ALA A 62 8.23 22.73 14.49
CA ALA A 62 9.37 23.34 15.18
C ALA A 62 9.74 22.58 16.45
N SER A 63 8.75 22.07 17.17
CA SER A 63 8.98 21.46 18.47
C SER A 63 8.70 19.96 18.54
N TYR A 64 8.15 19.37 17.47
CA TYR A 64 7.83 17.95 17.51
C TYR A 64 7.64 17.40 16.11
N ARG A 65 7.57 16.08 16.03
CA ARG A 65 7.25 15.37 14.79
C ARG A 65 5.92 14.68 14.94
N ASP A 66 5.22 14.57 13.84
CA ASP A 66 3.96 13.85 13.79
C ASP A 66 4.04 12.86 12.64
N VAL A 67 3.65 11.62 12.88
CA VAL A 67 3.81 10.54 11.92
C VAL A 67 2.48 9.86 11.70
N ARG A 68 2.17 9.58 10.44
CA ARG A 68 1.00 8.82 10.07
C ARG A 68 1.39 7.74 9.08
N TYR A 69 0.61 6.67 9.08
CA TYR A 69 0.86 5.51 8.24
C TYR A 69 -0.34 5.24 7.36
N LEU A 70 -0.05 4.77 6.15
CA LEU A 70 -1.04 4.20 5.25
C LEU A 70 -0.60 2.77 4.97
N TRP A 71 -1.46 1.81 5.25
CA TRP A 71 -1.15 0.43 4.96
C TRP A 71 -2.38 -0.29 4.41
N VAL A 72 -2.17 -1.52 3.96
CA VAL A 72 -3.21 -2.32 3.33
C VAL A 72 -3.26 -3.66 4.04
N THR A 73 -4.46 -4.11 4.36
CA THR A 73 -4.66 -5.43 4.96
C THR A 73 -4.65 -6.51 3.90
N ASP A 74 -4.58 -7.75 4.34
CA ASP A 74 -4.63 -8.89 3.43
C ASP A 74 -5.97 -8.97 2.69
N TYR A 75 -6.99 -8.32 3.21
CA TYR A 75 -8.31 -8.28 2.59
C TYR A 75 -8.42 -7.19 1.54
N GLY A 76 -7.39 -6.37 1.40
CA GLY A 76 -7.40 -5.29 0.42
C GLY A 76 -8.04 -4.01 0.90
N THR A 77 -8.31 -3.88 2.19
CA THR A 77 -8.81 -2.62 2.72
C THR A 77 -7.63 -1.71 3.06
N PHE A 78 -7.88 -0.41 3.02
CA PHE A 78 -6.88 0.61 3.26
C PHE A 78 -7.03 1.16 4.68
N CYS A 79 -5.90 1.35 5.35
CA CYS A 79 -5.89 1.83 6.72
C CYS A 79 -5.04 3.08 6.82
N TYR A 80 -5.54 4.05 7.55
CA TYR A 80 -4.81 5.25 7.92
C TYR A 80 -4.70 5.30 9.43
N GLY A 81 -3.54 5.54 9.96
CA GLY A 81 -3.41 5.59 11.41
C GLY A 81 -2.01 5.92 11.88
N THR A 82 -1.80 5.63 13.14
CA THR A 82 -0.50 5.78 13.77
C THR A 82 0.19 4.43 13.80
N GLU A 83 1.40 4.40 14.36
CA GLU A 83 2.16 3.17 14.45
C GLU A 83 1.39 2.09 15.22
N ASP A 84 0.61 2.50 16.19
CA ASP A 84 -0.04 1.57 17.11
C ASP A 84 -1.44 1.16 16.70
N ARG A 85 -2.11 1.94 15.86
CA ARG A 85 -3.52 1.65 15.62
C ARG A 85 -4.03 2.29 14.35
N CYS A 86 -5.04 1.63 13.80
CA CYS A 86 -5.78 2.15 12.67
C CYS A 86 -6.81 3.17 13.16
N LEU A 87 -6.80 4.34 12.57
CA LEU A 87 -7.77 5.39 12.89
C LEU A 87 -8.93 5.40 11.91
N HIS A 88 -8.65 5.05 10.65
CA HIS A 88 -9.68 4.97 9.61
C HIS A 88 -9.37 3.79 8.72
N GLU A 89 -10.40 3.03 8.39
CA GLU A 89 -10.27 1.90 7.49
C GLU A 89 -11.40 1.94 6.47
N SER A 90 -11.09 1.65 5.21
CA SER A 90 -12.09 1.66 4.14
C SER A 90 -11.59 0.80 3.00
N PRO A 91 -12.50 0.15 2.26
CA PRO A 91 -12.11 -0.51 1.01
C PRO A 91 -11.82 0.49 -0.11
N ASP A 92 -12.15 1.76 0.10
CA ASP A 92 -11.93 2.81 -0.88
C ASP A 92 -10.71 3.63 -0.50
N VAL A 93 -9.68 3.59 -1.36
CA VAL A 93 -8.42 4.25 -1.08
C VAL A 93 -8.59 5.76 -0.97
N ASP A 94 -9.50 6.33 -1.77
CA ASP A 94 -9.68 7.78 -1.75
C ASP A 94 -10.20 8.28 -0.41
N THR A 95 -10.98 7.46 0.26
CA THR A 95 -11.51 7.82 1.58
C THR A 95 -10.38 7.99 2.60
N VAL A 96 -9.50 6.98 2.70
CA VAL A 96 -8.41 7.06 3.67
C VAL A 96 -7.33 8.04 3.23
N PHE A 97 -7.07 8.12 1.92
CA PHE A 97 -6.08 9.07 1.44
C PHE A 97 -6.55 10.51 1.68
N GLY A 98 -7.85 10.76 1.56
CA GLY A 98 -8.41 12.06 1.88
C GLY A 98 -8.19 12.46 3.32
N VAL A 99 -8.28 11.50 4.24
CA VAL A 99 -7.98 11.78 5.65
C VAL A 99 -6.52 12.18 5.81
N LEU A 100 -5.62 11.45 5.15
CA LEU A 100 -4.20 11.77 5.19
C LEU A 100 -3.94 13.16 4.63
N LEU A 101 -4.58 13.51 3.52
CA LEU A 101 -4.39 14.82 2.91
C LEU A 101 -4.82 15.95 3.83
N ARG A 102 -5.93 15.78 4.53
CA ARG A 102 -6.38 16.79 5.47
C ARG A 102 -5.38 16.98 6.61
N TRP A 103 -4.82 15.87 7.09
CA TRP A 103 -3.79 15.93 8.11
C TRP A 103 -2.51 16.58 7.56
N TRP A 104 -2.14 16.21 6.34
CA TRP A 104 -0.92 16.71 5.71
C TRP A 104 -0.99 18.23 5.47
N SER A 105 -2.18 18.72 5.15
CA SER A 105 -2.37 20.11 4.74
C SER A 105 -2.60 21.07 5.91
N ARG A 106 -2.67 20.59 7.11
CA ARG A 106 -2.95 21.45 8.27
C ARG A 106 -1.90 22.51 8.49
#